data_8805ab967eb9180b4ec4b0e9fa210916
#
_entry.id   8805ab967eb9180b4ec4b0e9fa210916
#
_cell.length_a   1.000
_cell.length_b   1.000
_cell.length_c   1.000
_cell.angle_alpha   90.00
_cell.angle_beta   90.00
_cell.angle_gamma   90.00
#
_symmetry.space_group_name_H-M   'P 1'
#
loop_
_entity.id
_entity.type
_entity.pdbx_description
1 polymer ?
#
loop_
_entity_poly.entity_id
_entity_poly.type
_entity_poly.pdbx_seq_one_letter_code
_entity_poly.pdbx_strand_id
1 'polypeptide(L)'
;DEDNIKIARMAKEKGVNRVIARLSEVDSKTLTEFNEKGIEVWAVCTDVDNSVDLEAVLGVTETRRAFVDRLVASALEYDLDGINIDFETVKAETGPDYVQFLRELSIQTHANGLVLSVDNYAPTASTEHYGRGEQGLVVDYVVVMGYDEHWGGSDIAGSVASIDFVEGGIQRTIAAGVAPEKLINAIPFYTRIWKTEGGVVSSEALGMNAAKKWVDENGVELIWDNTTCQYYGEAQIGGAYYQIWIEEEESIQTKLNVMQSNQVAGVAAWKLGFEKPEIWQIIYAYQNS
;
A
#
# COMPACT_ATOMS: atom_id res chain seq x y z
N ASP A 1 5.93 -8.17 -21.65
CA ASP A 1 4.86 -7.52 -22.37
C ASP A 1 5.24 -6.05 -22.64
N GLU A 2 4.87 -5.47 -23.80
CA GLU A 2 5.24 -4.08 -24.16
C GLU A 2 4.75 -3.05 -23.14
N ASP A 3 3.62 -3.30 -22.49
CA ASP A 3 3.06 -2.39 -21.50
C ASP A 3 3.88 -2.40 -20.20
N ASN A 4 4.37 -3.55 -19.76
CA ASN A 4 5.24 -3.64 -18.58
C ASN A 4 6.60 -2.96 -18.82
N ILE A 5 7.14 -3.03 -20.04
CA ILE A 5 8.37 -2.30 -20.41
C ILE A 5 8.15 -0.78 -20.38
N LYS A 6 6.98 -0.31 -20.82
CA LYS A 6 6.61 1.11 -20.70
C LYS A 6 6.52 1.53 -19.23
N ILE A 7 5.95 0.67 -18.37
CA ILE A 7 5.87 0.89 -16.91
C ILE A 7 7.28 1.03 -16.33
N ALA A 8 8.23 0.14 -16.64
CA ALA A 8 9.59 0.21 -16.13
C ALA A 8 10.31 1.51 -16.56
N ARG A 9 10.12 1.93 -17.80
CA ARG A 9 10.66 3.22 -18.31
C ARG A 9 10.05 4.40 -17.59
N MET A 10 8.73 4.42 -17.45
CA MET A 10 8.01 5.47 -16.75
C MET A 10 8.45 5.54 -15.27
N ALA A 11 8.53 4.40 -14.58
CA ALA A 11 8.99 4.33 -13.20
C ALA A 11 10.37 4.99 -13.04
N LYS A 12 11.33 4.67 -13.91
CA LYS A 12 12.67 5.29 -13.88
C LYS A 12 12.64 6.79 -14.12
N GLU A 13 11.88 7.26 -15.13
CA GLU A 13 11.74 8.67 -15.46
C GLU A 13 11.11 9.48 -14.30
N LYS A 14 10.28 8.85 -13.51
CA LYS A 14 9.58 9.44 -12.35
C LYS A 14 10.34 9.32 -11.04
N GLY A 15 11.53 8.73 -11.05
CA GLY A 15 12.35 8.58 -9.85
C GLY A 15 11.91 7.45 -8.91
N VAL A 16 11.05 6.53 -9.36
CA VAL A 16 10.71 5.33 -8.61
C VAL A 16 11.97 4.48 -8.46
N ASN A 17 12.32 4.10 -7.25
CA ASN A 17 13.52 3.32 -6.97
C ASN A 17 13.24 1.84 -6.69
N ARG A 18 11.99 1.47 -6.43
CA ARG A 18 11.57 0.06 -6.24
C ARG A 18 10.11 -0.16 -6.61
N VAL A 19 9.82 -1.38 -7.01
CA VAL A 19 8.45 -1.84 -7.26
C VAL A 19 8.17 -3.09 -6.44
N ILE A 20 6.94 -3.21 -5.93
CA ILE A 20 6.42 -4.42 -5.30
C ILE A 20 5.46 -5.03 -6.32
N ALA A 21 5.70 -6.26 -6.72
CA ALA A 21 4.99 -6.88 -7.82
C ALA A 21 4.61 -8.34 -7.54
N ARG A 22 3.47 -8.78 -8.06
CA ARG A 22 3.10 -10.19 -8.12
C ARG A 22 3.87 -10.87 -9.24
N LEU A 23 4.64 -11.90 -8.93
CA LEU A 23 5.44 -12.63 -9.92
C LEU A 23 4.60 -13.24 -11.05
N SER A 24 3.32 -13.57 -10.77
CA SER A 24 2.39 -14.04 -11.80
C SER A 24 2.01 -12.98 -12.84
N GLU A 25 2.24 -11.70 -12.55
CA GLU A 25 1.90 -10.56 -13.40
C GLU A 25 3.12 -9.96 -14.10
N VAL A 26 4.33 -10.43 -13.77
CA VAL A 26 5.60 -9.89 -14.27
C VAL A 26 6.39 -11.00 -14.97
N ASP A 27 6.69 -10.82 -16.23
CA ASP A 27 7.53 -11.75 -16.99
C ASP A 27 9.05 -11.46 -16.82
N SER A 28 9.89 -12.44 -17.18
CA SER A 28 11.35 -12.33 -17.04
C SER A 28 11.93 -11.13 -17.81
N LYS A 29 11.30 -10.72 -18.90
CA LYS A 29 11.75 -9.56 -19.70
C LYS A 29 11.49 -8.27 -18.94
N THR A 30 10.35 -8.15 -18.27
CA THR A 30 10.01 -7.01 -17.44
C THR A 30 10.93 -6.91 -16.22
N LEU A 31 11.25 -8.05 -15.55
CA LEU A 31 12.25 -8.08 -14.47
C LEU A 31 13.60 -7.57 -14.95
N THR A 32 14.07 -8.04 -16.11
CA THR A 32 15.33 -7.57 -16.72
C THR A 32 15.30 -6.05 -16.95
N GLU A 33 14.20 -5.50 -17.48
CA GLU A 33 14.06 -4.06 -17.71
C GLU A 33 14.12 -3.24 -16.41
N PHE A 34 13.52 -3.72 -15.32
CA PHE A 34 13.64 -3.05 -14.02
C PHE A 34 15.09 -3.07 -13.52
N ASN A 35 15.75 -4.23 -13.55
CA ASN A 35 17.13 -4.40 -13.11
C ASN A 35 18.10 -3.53 -13.93
N GLU A 36 17.98 -3.50 -15.26
CA GLU A 36 18.80 -2.65 -16.15
C GLU A 36 18.64 -1.15 -15.85
N LYS A 37 17.50 -0.75 -15.30
CA LYS A 37 17.23 0.63 -14.91
C LYS A 37 17.62 0.93 -13.46
N GLY A 38 18.11 -0.07 -12.72
CA GLY A 38 18.44 0.08 -11.31
C GLY A 38 17.20 0.35 -10.44
N ILE A 39 16.09 -0.30 -10.77
CA ILE A 39 14.87 -0.30 -9.96
C ILE A 39 14.80 -1.65 -9.25
N GLU A 40 14.78 -1.64 -7.92
CA GLU A 40 14.62 -2.86 -7.13
C GLU A 40 13.24 -3.48 -7.35
N VAL A 41 13.20 -4.81 -7.40
CA VAL A 41 11.95 -5.57 -7.52
C VAL A 41 11.78 -6.46 -6.30
N TRP A 42 10.70 -6.22 -5.54
CA TRP A 42 10.32 -7.07 -4.42
C TRP A 42 9.08 -7.88 -4.80
N ALA A 43 9.14 -9.20 -4.61
CA ALA A 43 7.97 -10.03 -4.85
C ALA A 43 6.97 -9.91 -3.70
N VAL A 44 5.69 -9.61 -4.02
CA VAL A 44 4.62 -9.66 -3.03
C VAL A 44 4.13 -11.09 -2.83
N CYS A 45 4.05 -11.49 -1.56
CA CYS A 45 3.35 -12.69 -1.11
C CYS A 45 2.13 -12.25 -0.30
N THR A 46 0.94 -12.52 -0.80
CA THR A 46 -0.34 -12.11 -0.20
C THR A 46 -1.24 -13.31 0.08
N ASP A 47 -2.19 -13.15 0.99
CA ASP A 47 -3.23 -14.13 1.31
C ASP A 47 -4.65 -13.69 0.87
N VAL A 48 -4.77 -12.50 0.28
CA VAL A 48 -6.06 -11.88 -0.10
C VAL A 48 -6.84 -12.70 -1.12
N ASP A 49 -6.16 -13.45 -1.98
CA ASP A 49 -6.75 -14.33 -2.99
C ASP A 49 -6.99 -15.78 -2.50
N ASN A 50 -6.83 -16.02 -1.19
CA ASN A 50 -6.85 -17.32 -0.55
C ASN A 50 -5.82 -18.33 -1.10
N SER A 51 -4.73 -17.83 -1.68
CA SER A 51 -3.62 -18.65 -2.18
C SER A 51 -2.80 -19.27 -1.05
N VAL A 52 -2.88 -18.71 0.16
CA VAL A 52 -2.18 -19.17 1.36
C VAL A 52 -3.16 -19.41 2.51
N ASP A 53 -3.24 -20.64 2.99
CA ASP A 53 -3.90 -20.96 4.27
C ASP A 53 -2.93 -20.69 5.41
N LEU A 54 -3.06 -19.51 6.03
CA LEU A 54 -2.13 -19.05 7.06
C LEU A 54 -2.10 -19.96 8.29
N GLU A 55 -3.22 -20.51 8.73
CA GLU A 55 -3.26 -21.41 9.89
C GLU A 55 -2.50 -22.71 9.61
N ALA A 56 -2.76 -23.32 8.45
CA ALA A 56 -2.10 -24.56 8.05
C ALA A 56 -0.59 -24.38 7.77
N VAL A 57 -0.21 -23.23 7.23
CA VAL A 57 1.17 -22.95 6.83
C VAL A 57 2.01 -22.47 8.00
N LEU A 58 1.49 -21.53 8.82
CA LEU A 58 2.28 -20.87 9.87
C LEU A 58 2.26 -21.60 11.21
N GLY A 59 1.17 -22.31 11.53
CA GLY A 59 0.99 -22.95 12.84
C GLY A 59 1.89 -24.16 13.11
N VAL A 60 2.49 -24.77 12.07
CA VAL A 60 3.35 -25.94 12.18
C VAL A 60 4.77 -25.60 11.73
N THR A 61 5.77 -25.92 12.54
CA THR A 61 7.17 -25.55 12.26
C THR A 61 7.67 -26.07 10.91
N GLU A 62 7.33 -27.31 10.55
CA GLU A 62 7.77 -27.95 9.31
C GLU A 62 7.17 -27.26 8.08
N THR A 63 5.87 -26.94 8.09
CA THR A 63 5.20 -26.25 6.98
C THR A 63 5.66 -24.81 6.87
N ARG A 64 5.85 -24.13 8.00
CA ARG A 64 6.35 -22.75 8.05
C ARG A 64 7.74 -22.64 7.47
N ARG A 65 8.68 -23.53 7.88
CA ARG A 65 10.05 -23.58 7.32
C ARG A 65 10.05 -23.89 5.83
N ALA A 66 9.27 -24.88 5.39
CA ALA A 66 9.17 -25.20 3.98
C ALA A 66 8.60 -24.04 3.16
N PHE A 67 7.75 -23.21 3.76
CA PHE A 67 7.22 -22.02 3.12
C PHE A 67 8.28 -20.91 3.02
N VAL A 68 9.04 -20.65 4.08
CA VAL A 68 10.19 -19.74 4.09
C VAL A 68 11.20 -20.14 3.01
N ASP A 69 11.58 -21.41 2.96
CA ASP A 69 12.56 -21.93 1.99
C ASP A 69 12.06 -21.70 0.54
N ARG A 70 10.77 -21.90 0.27
CA ARG A 70 10.19 -21.65 -1.06
C ARG A 70 10.21 -20.18 -1.43
N LEU A 71 9.85 -19.28 -0.52
CA LEU A 71 9.85 -17.83 -0.78
C LEU A 71 11.26 -17.35 -1.14
N VAL A 72 12.24 -17.75 -0.35
CA VAL A 72 13.64 -17.36 -0.60
C VAL A 72 14.17 -18.00 -1.88
N ALA A 73 13.90 -19.29 -2.12
CA ALA A 73 14.30 -19.95 -3.36
C ALA A 73 13.70 -19.26 -4.59
N SER A 74 12.42 -18.88 -4.55
CA SER A 74 11.80 -18.15 -5.65
C SER A 74 12.42 -16.76 -5.85
N ALA A 75 12.71 -16.02 -4.78
CA ALA A 75 13.36 -14.72 -4.89
C ALA A 75 14.74 -14.83 -5.57
N LEU A 76 15.53 -15.86 -5.20
CA LEU A 76 16.83 -16.10 -5.81
C LEU A 76 16.73 -16.62 -7.26
N GLU A 77 15.76 -17.47 -7.56
CA GLU A 77 15.53 -17.97 -8.92
C GLU A 77 15.20 -16.87 -9.93
N TYR A 78 14.42 -15.87 -9.49
CA TYR A 78 14.02 -14.73 -10.32
C TYR A 78 14.92 -13.50 -10.19
N ASP A 79 16.06 -13.62 -9.49
CA ASP A 79 17.03 -12.54 -9.27
C ASP A 79 16.35 -11.26 -8.71
N LEU A 80 15.55 -11.43 -7.65
CA LEU A 80 14.82 -10.35 -7.01
C LEU A 80 15.65 -9.71 -5.91
N ASP A 81 15.35 -8.44 -5.60
CA ASP A 81 16.02 -7.66 -4.56
C ASP A 81 15.38 -7.88 -3.18
N GLY A 82 14.13 -8.35 -3.11
CA GLY A 82 13.43 -8.52 -1.84
C GLY A 82 12.12 -9.28 -1.91
N ILE A 83 11.55 -9.47 -0.73
CA ILE A 83 10.24 -10.10 -0.51
C ILE A 83 9.39 -9.13 0.32
N ASN A 84 8.16 -8.93 -0.13
CA ASN A 84 7.13 -8.17 0.58
C ASN A 84 6.04 -9.14 1.05
N ILE A 85 5.70 -9.13 2.32
CA ILE A 85 4.63 -9.94 2.91
C ILE A 85 3.41 -9.05 3.14
N ASP A 86 2.35 -9.35 2.41
CA ASP A 86 1.07 -8.64 2.42
C ASP A 86 -0.04 -9.58 2.91
N PHE A 87 0.03 -9.96 4.21
CA PHE A 87 -0.97 -10.83 4.83
C PHE A 87 -2.04 -10.00 5.54
N GLU A 88 -3.23 -9.99 4.97
CA GLU A 88 -4.35 -9.17 5.40
C GLU A 88 -5.38 -9.92 6.27
N THR A 89 -5.34 -11.26 6.28
CA THR A 89 -6.33 -12.09 6.99
C THR A 89 -5.75 -12.83 8.21
N VAL A 90 -4.65 -12.34 8.77
CA VAL A 90 -4.07 -12.90 10.00
C VAL A 90 -5.08 -12.81 11.14
N LYS A 91 -5.45 -13.96 11.73
CA LYS A 91 -6.33 -14.01 12.89
C LYS A 91 -5.56 -13.79 14.18
N ALA A 92 -6.27 -13.42 15.26
CA ALA A 92 -5.63 -13.18 16.55
C ALA A 92 -4.86 -14.42 17.07
N GLU A 93 -5.40 -15.61 16.83
CA GLU A 93 -4.80 -16.87 17.22
C GLU A 93 -3.52 -17.18 16.44
N THR A 94 -3.45 -16.75 15.19
CA THR A 94 -2.32 -16.96 14.28
C THR A 94 -1.25 -15.86 14.42
N GLY A 95 -1.54 -14.76 15.09
CA GLY A 95 -0.62 -13.63 15.25
C GLY A 95 0.78 -14.01 15.76
N PRO A 96 0.92 -14.82 16.83
CA PRO A 96 2.25 -15.27 17.30
C PRO A 96 3.02 -16.10 16.27
N ASP A 97 2.33 -16.95 15.49
CA ASP A 97 2.93 -17.77 14.44
C ASP A 97 3.34 -16.90 13.25
N TYR A 98 2.57 -15.86 12.95
CA TYR A 98 2.92 -14.87 11.94
C TYR A 98 4.21 -14.12 12.29
N VAL A 99 4.33 -13.63 13.51
CA VAL A 99 5.57 -12.99 13.97
C VAL A 99 6.76 -13.98 13.93
N GLN A 100 6.54 -15.23 14.31
CA GLN A 100 7.58 -16.26 14.24
C GLN A 100 7.98 -16.55 12.78
N PHE A 101 7.03 -16.60 11.86
CA PHE A 101 7.30 -16.72 10.42
C PHE A 101 8.22 -15.59 9.93
N LEU A 102 7.90 -14.33 10.27
CA LEU A 102 8.71 -13.18 9.88
C LEU A 102 10.13 -13.25 10.46
N ARG A 103 10.30 -13.74 11.70
CA ARG A 103 11.63 -13.98 12.28
C ARG A 103 12.43 -15.01 11.51
N GLU A 104 11.81 -16.13 11.14
CA GLU A 104 12.47 -17.19 10.38
C GLU A 104 12.80 -16.72 8.95
N LEU A 105 11.87 -16.01 8.30
CA LEU A 105 12.07 -15.44 6.97
C LEU A 105 13.19 -14.40 6.97
N SER A 106 13.24 -13.50 7.96
CA SER A 106 14.25 -12.45 8.05
C SER A 106 15.67 -13.02 8.14
N ILE A 107 15.86 -14.12 8.86
CA ILE A 107 17.17 -14.80 8.93
C ILE A 107 17.61 -15.26 7.54
N GLN A 108 16.70 -15.84 6.76
CA GLN A 108 17.00 -16.36 5.43
C GLN A 108 17.16 -15.22 4.39
N THR A 109 16.34 -14.20 4.44
CA THR A 109 16.45 -13.04 3.53
C THR A 109 17.78 -12.31 3.74
N HIS A 110 18.14 -12.00 5.00
CA HIS A 110 19.40 -11.33 5.31
C HIS A 110 20.62 -12.19 4.93
N ALA A 111 20.56 -13.51 5.15
CA ALA A 111 21.64 -14.41 4.75
C ALA A 111 21.89 -14.44 3.24
N ASN A 112 20.89 -14.10 2.44
CA ASN A 112 20.93 -14.07 0.98
C ASN A 112 20.98 -12.66 0.39
N GLY A 113 21.09 -11.61 1.21
CA GLY A 113 21.14 -10.21 0.76
C GLY A 113 19.83 -9.69 0.21
N LEU A 114 18.69 -10.31 0.56
CA LEU A 114 17.35 -9.89 0.16
C LEU A 114 16.75 -8.94 1.21
N VAL A 115 16.03 -7.95 0.75
CA VAL A 115 15.22 -7.06 1.61
C VAL A 115 13.94 -7.78 2.02
N LEU A 116 13.52 -7.62 3.27
CA LEU A 116 12.22 -8.08 3.78
C LEU A 116 11.36 -6.89 4.19
N SER A 117 10.20 -6.74 3.58
CA SER A 117 9.17 -5.78 4.00
C SER A 117 7.86 -6.46 4.33
N VAL A 118 7.02 -5.78 5.11
CA VAL A 118 5.71 -6.29 5.52
C VAL A 118 4.68 -5.19 5.47
N ASP A 119 3.53 -5.46 4.84
CA ASP A 119 2.42 -4.54 4.76
C ASP A 119 1.48 -4.73 5.96
N ASN A 120 0.96 -3.64 6.47
CA ASN A 120 0.04 -3.62 7.60
C ASN A 120 -1.06 -2.59 7.40
N TYR A 121 -2.26 -2.92 7.85
CA TYR A 121 -3.30 -1.92 8.07
C TYR A 121 -2.83 -0.83 9.05
N ALA A 122 -3.40 0.36 8.94
CA ALA A 122 -3.29 1.36 9.99
C ALA A 122 -3.72 0.76 11.34
N PRO A 123 -2.93 0.90 12.43
CA PRO A 123 -3.17 0.20 13.67
C PRO A 123 -4.52 0.55 14.31
N THR A 124 -5.26 -0.48 14.70
CA THR A 124 -6.50 -0.42 15.50
C THR A 124 -6.42 -1.47 16.59
N ALA A 125 -7.30 -1.40 17.59
CA ALA A 125 -7.38 -2.43 18.64
C ALA A 125 -7.64 -3.84 18.07
N SER A 126 -8.38 -3.94 16.97
CA SER A 126 -8.68 -5.24 16.34
C SER A 126 -7.50 -5.83 15.57
N THR A 127 -6.44 -5.07 15.32
CA THR A 127 -5.25 -5.50 14.55
C THR A 127 -3.97 -5.51 15.40
N GLU A 128 -4.06 -5.44 16.72
CA GLU A 128 -2.88 -5.49 17.62
C GLU A 128 -2.11 -6.80 17.50
N HIS A 129 -2.81 -7.91 17.24
CA HIS A 129 -2.22 -9.24 17.09
C HIS A 129 -1.24 -9.40 15.93
N TYR A 130 -1.18 -8.43 15.01
CA TYR A 130 -0.12 -8.39 13.99
C TYR A 130 1.28 -8.20 14.58
N GLY A 131 1.41 -7.68 15.81
CA GLY A 131 2.71 -7.58 16.51
C GLY A 131 3.69 -6.64 15.82
N ARG A 132 3.25 -5.45 15.41
CA ARG A 132 4.04 -4.49 14.61
C ARG A 132 5.38 -4.12 15.24
N GLY A 133 5.45 -4.02 16.57
CA GLY A 133 6.70 -3.78 17.28
C GLY A 133 7.71 -4.90 17.07
N GLU A 134 7.28 -6.16 17.16
CA GLU A 134 8.13 -7.31 16.89
C GLU A 134 8.50 -7.41 15.40
N GLN A 135 7.59 -7.09 14.49
CA GLN A 135 7.89 -7.00 13.06
C GLN A 135 9.03 -6.00 12.83
N GLY A 136 8.92 -4.77 13.38
CA GLY A 136 9.93 -3.71 13.22
C GLY A 136 11.32 -4.09 13.72
N LEU A 137 11.44 -5.08 14.61
CA LEU A 137 12.75 -5.57 15.07
C LEU A 137 13.43 -6.47 14.03
N VAL A 138 12.69 -7.18 13.19
CA VAL A 138 13.24 -8.25 12.35
C VAL A 138 13.17 -7.96 10.85
N VAL A 139 12.20 -7.15 10.37
CA VAL A 139 12.12 -6.77 8.96
C VAL A 139 12.94 -5.52 8.66
N ASP A 140 13.25 -5.28 7.39
CA ASP A 140 13.91 -4.05 6.95
C ASP A 140 12.93 -2.88 6.91
N TYR A 141 11.69 -3.12 6.43
CA TYR A 141 10.65 -2.10 6.38
C TYR A 141 9.29 -2.64 6.81
N VAL A 142 8.58 -1.80 7.55
CA VAL A 142 7.15 -1.96 7.85
C VAL A 142 6.40 -0.92 7.02
N VAL A 143 5.54 -1.37 6.13
CA VAL A 143 4.69 -0.51 5.30
C VAL A 143 3.33 -0.40 5.96
N VAL A 144 2.86 0.82 6.20
CA VAL A 144 1.48 1.08 6.65
C VAL A 144 0.66 1.47 5.44
N MET A 145 -0.40 0.72 5.19
CA MET A 145 -1.43 1.05 4.20
C MET A 145 -2.24 2.25 4.71
N GLY A 146 -1.80 3.46 4.35
CA GLY A 146 -2.41 4.73 4.74
C GLY A 146 -3.62 5.06 3.86
N TYR A 147 -4.46 4.05 3.60
CA TYR A 147 -5.68 4.13 2.79
C TYR A 147 -6.72 3.11 3.26
N ASP A 148 -7.87 3.08 2.59
CA ASP A 148 -9.04 2.29 2.95
C ASP A 148 -9.63 2.64 4.34
N GLU A 149 -9.50 3.92 4.75
CA GLU A 149 -10.23 4.47 5.90
C GLU A 149 -11.73 4.22 5.73
N HIS A 150 -12.25 4.51 4.54
CA HIS A 150 -13.56 4.07 4.07
C HIS A 150 -13.35 3.24 2.80
N TRP A 151 -13.78 1.99 2.84
CA TRP A 151 -13.56 0.99 1.81
C TRP A 151 -14.87 0.47 1.20
N GLY A 152 -14.80 -0.39 0.19
CA GLY A 152 -15.96 -0.87 -0.54
C GLY A 152 -17.08 -1.51 0.28
N GLY A 153 -16.78 -1.99 1.48
CA GLY A 153 -17.75 -2.55 2.43
C GLY A 153 -18.21 -1.61 3.52
N SER A 154 -17.83 -0.32 3.47
CA SER A 154 -18.27 0.66 4.48
C SER A 154 -19.75 1.01 4.32
N ASP A 155 -20.47 1.09 5.44
CA ASP A 155 -21.90 1.46 5.48
C ASP A 155 -22.14 2.96 5.33
N ILE A 156 -21.08 3.77 5.39
CA ILE A 156 -21.11 5.23 5.27
C ILE A 156 -20.07 5.69 4.24
N ALA A 157 -20.43 6.74 3.51
CA ALA A 157 -19.52 7.40 2.59
C ALA A 157 -18.43 8.17 3.34
N GLY A 158 -17.20 8.17 2.83
CA GLY A 158 -16.11 8.92 3.43
C GLY A 158 -14.84 8.91 2.58
N SER A 159 -13.82 9.63 3.04
CA SER A 159 -12.49 9.65 2.45
C SER A 159 -11.84 8.26 2.50
N VAL A 160 -11.08 7.92 1.49
CA VAL A 160 -10.22 6.73 1.47
C VAL A 160 -9.02 6.92 2.39
N ALA A 161 -8.54 8.15 2.54
CA ALA A 161 -7.34 8.49 3.30
C ALA A 161 -7.36 9.96 3.75
N SER A 162 -8.14 10.28 4.78
CA SER A 162 -8.09 11.60 5.40
C SER A 162 -6.74 11.87 6.04
N ILE A 163 -6.40 13.13 6.24
CA ILE A 163 -5.10 13.49 6.84
C ILE A 163 -4.94 12.93 8.26
N ASP A 164 -6.02 12.97 9.06
CA ASP A 164 -6.03 12.44 10.43
C ASP A 164 -5.84 10.91 10.44
N PHE A 165 -6.40 10.20 9.46
CA PHE A 165 -6.21 8.77 9.31
C PHE A 165 -4.75 8.42 9.01
N VAL A 166 -4.14 9.12 8.05
CA VAL A 166 -2.74 8.92 7.65
C VAL A 166 -1.80 9.24 8.81
N GLU A 167 -1.92 10.42 9.42
CA GLU A 167 -1.08 10.83 10.55
C GLU A 167 -1.26 9.89 11.74
N GLY A 168 -2.49 9.59 12.10
CA GLY A 168 -2.80 8.65 13.17
C GLY A 168 -2.27 7.24 12.91
N GLY A 169 -2.30 6.76 11.66
CA GLY A 169 -1.72 5.50 11.24
C GLY A 169 -0.21 5.45 11.49
N ILE A 170 0.50 6.47 11.05
CA ILE A 170 1.95 6.64 11.27
C ILE A 170 2.27 6.68 12.76
N GLN A 171 1.63 7.57 13.51
CA GLN A 171 1.90 7.78 14.94
C GLN A 171 1.62 6.53 15.78
N ARG A 172 0.51 5.82 15.51
CA ARG A 172 0.19 4.56 16.21
C ARG A 172 1.17 3.45 15.87
N THR A 173 1.70 3.40 14.65
CA THR A 173 2.71 2.42 14.25
C THR A 173 4.05 2.69 14.96
N ILE A 174 4.47 3.94 15.05
CA ILE A 174 5.66 4.34 15.82
C ILE A 174 5.45 4.01 17.31
N ALA A 175 4.27 4.33 17.86
CA ALA A 175 3.94 4.02 19.26
C ALA A 175 3.90 2.51 19.55
N ALA A 176 3.61 1.67 18.56
CA ALA A 176 3.68 0.21 18.65
C ALA A 176 5.12 -0.33 18.65
N GLY A 177 6.13 0.52 18.44
CA GLY A 177 7.55 0.17 18.54
C GLY A 177 8.28 0.06 17.19
N VAL A 178 7.67 0.45 16.09
CA VAL A 178 8.35 0.53 14.79
C VAL A 178 9.18 1.82 14.73
N ALA A 179 10.47 1.69 14.46
CA ALA A 179 11.35 2.85 14.30
C ALA A 179 10.98 3.64 13.04
N PRO A 180 10.91 5.00 13.10
CA PRO A 180 10.50 5.81 11.95
C PRO A 180 11.33 5.53 10.69
N GLU A 181 12.62 5.29 10.83
CA GLU A 181 13.54 4.96 9.74
C GLU A 181 13.30 3.60 9.08
N LYS A 182 12.40 2.80 9.62
CA LYS A 182 11.92 1.53 9.03
C LYS A 182 10.47 1.61 8.54
N LEU A 183 9.79 2.72 8.85
CA LEU A 183 8.38 2.90 8.51
C LEU A 183 8.22 3.53 7.13
N ILE A 184 7.54 2.86 6.23
CA ILE A 184 7.07 3.41 4.95
C ILE A 184 5.56 3.64 5.07
N ASN A 185 5.07 4.80 4.66
CA ASN A 185 3.62 5.01 4.56
C ASN A 185 3.19 4.91 3.09
N ALA A 186 2.21 4.07 2.83
CA ALA A 186 1.60 3.94 1.51
C ALA A 186 0.42 4.91 1.38
N ILE A 187 0.39 5.64 0.26
CA ILE A 187 -0.67 6.59 -0.10
C ILE A 187 -1.52 6.04 -1.25
N PRO A 188 -2.81 6.41 -1.34
CA PRO A 188 -3.65 5.98 -2.44
C PRO A 188 -3.45 6.86 -3.68
N PHE A 189 -3.39 6.24 -4.86
CA PHE A 189 -3.57 6.90 -6.15
C PHE A 189 -5.00 6.74 -6.68
N TYR A 190 -5.92 6.44 -5.78
CA TYR A 190 -7.33 6.24 -6.07
C TYR A 190 -8.20 6.93 -5.02
N THR A 191 -9.44 7.11 -5.38
CA THR A 191 -10.51 7.49 -4.46
C THR A 191 -11.72 6.59 -4.67
N ARG A 192 -12.80 6.82 -3.91
CA ARG A 192 -14.09 6.17 -4.12
C ARG A 192 -15.16 7.20 -4.44
N ILE A 193 -15.92 6.89 -5.49
CA ILE A 193 -17.21 7.54 -5.67
C ILE A 193 -18.26 6.75 -4.90
N TRP A 194 -18.94 7.46 -4.01
CA TRP A 194 -19.99 6.89 -3.18
C TRP A 194 -21.34 7.21 -3.77
N LYS A 195 -22.23 6.22 -3.76
CA LYS A 195 -23.63 6.36 -4.20
C LYS A 195 -24.55 5.92 -3.08
N THR A 196 -25.45 6.81 -2.66
CA THR A 196 -26.55 6.50 -1.74
C THR A 196 -27.86 6.53 -2.49
N GLU A 197 -28.55 5.38 -2.56
CA GLU A 197 -29.83 5.23 -3.24
C GLU A 197 -30.77 4.37 -2.38
N GLY A 198 -31.98 4.88 -2.11
CA GLY A 198 -32.94 4.16 -1.26
C GLY A 198 -32.44 3.85 0.15
N GLY A 199 -31.47 4.63 0.67
CA GLY A 199 -30.84 4.41 1.98
C GLY A 199 -29.71 3.37 1.97
N VAL A 200 -29.34 2.83 0.81
CA VAL A 200 -28.21 1.90 0.65
C VAL A 200 -26.99 2.66 0.14
N VAL A 201 -25.87 2.48 0.80
CA VAL A 201 -24.57 3.03 0.40
C VAL A 201 -23.82 1.99 -0.42
N SER A 202 -23.24 2.41 -1.52
CA SER A 202 -22.34 1.62 -2.37
C SER A 202 -21.21 2.51 -2.90
N SER A 203 -20.12 1.92 -3.36
CA SER A 203 -19.03 2.73 -3.91
C SER A 203 -18.28 1.98 -5.02
N GLU A 204 -17.58 2.77 -5.83
CA GLU A 204 -16.67 2.33 -6.87
C GLU A 204 -15.32 3.02 -6.68
N ALA A 205 -14.22 2.25 -6.79
CA ALA A 205 -12.88 2.80 -6.73
C ALA A 205 -12.50 3.39 -8.10
N LEU A 206 -11.97 4.60 -8.11
CA LEU A 206 -11.56 5.33 -9.31
C LEU A 206 -10.13 5.84 -9.13
N GLY A 207 -9.24 5.56 -10.09
CA GLY A 207 -7.94 6.23 -10.17
C GLY A 207 -8.10 7.72 -10.41
N MET A 208 -7.06 8.52 -10.15
CA MET A 208 -7.11 9.99 -10.14
C MET A 208 -7.70 10.59 -11.43
N ASN A 209 -7.29 10.09 -12.60
CA ASN A 209 -7.81 10.58 -13.87
C ASN A 209 -9.29 10.23 -14.09
N ALA A 210 -9.72 9.05 -13.67
CA ALA A 210 -11.11 8.62 -13.77
C ALA A 210 -12.01 9.41 -12.81
N ALA A 211 -11.53 9.69 -11.61
CA ALA A 211 -12.21 10.52 -10.62
C ALA A 211 -12.40 11.96 -11.15
N LYS A 212 -11.33 12.57 -11.68
CA LYS A 212 -11.40 13.90 -12.29
C LYS A 212 -12.38 13.94 -13.45
N LYS A 213 -12.33 12.94 -14.34
CA LYS A 213 -13.26 12.82 -15.47
C LYS A 213 -14.71 12.74 -14.99
N TRP A 214 -15.00 11.93 -13.97
CA TRP A 214 -16.36 11.82 -13.42
C TRP A 214 -16.87 13.16 -12.87
N VAL A 215 -16.04 13.90 -12.13
CA VAL A 215 -16.34 15.22 -11.60
C VAL A 215 -16.69 16.19 -12.72
N ASP A 216 -15.87 16.26 -13.78
CA ASP A 216 -16.07 17.16 -14.91
C ASP A 216 -17.34 16.82 -15.71
N GLU A 217 -17.59 15.53 -16.00
CA GLU A 217 -18.75 15.06 -16.76
C GLU A 217 -20.09 15.31 -16.03
N ASN A 218 -20.07 15.31 -14.71
CA ASN A 218 -21.28 15.54 -13.89
C ASN A 218 -21.39 16.98 -13.36
N GLY A 219 -20.44 17.86 -13.70
CA GLY A 219 -20.42 19.25 -13.28
C GLY A 219 -20.39 19.43 -11.75
N VAL A 220 -19.67 18.53 -11.06
CA VAL A 220 -19.57 18.56 -9.60
C VAL A 220 -18.63 19.68 -9.17
N GLU A 221 -19.10 20.57 -8.30
CA GLU A 221 -18.27 21.59 -7.67
C GLU A 221 -17.43 20.94 -6.56
N LEU A 222 -16.11 21.17 -6.59
CA LEU A 222 -15.18 20.70 -5.58
C LEU A 222 -14.83 21.83 -4.61
N ILE A 223 -14.93 21.55 -3.32
CA ILE A 223 -14.60 22.49 -2.24
C ILE A 223 -13.54 21.82 -1.35
N TRP A 224 -12.48 22.56 -1.02
CA TRP A 224 -11.45 22.05 -0.11
C TRP A 224 -12.03 21.81 1.28
N ASP A 225 -11.93 20.57 1.75
CA ASP A 225 -12.30 20.16 3.09
C ASP A 225 -11.05 20.12 3.99
N ASN A 226 -10.96 21.08 4.91
CA ASN A 226 -9.85 21.16 5.85
C ASN A 226 -9.78 19.98 6.83
N THR A 227 -10.87 19.25 7.02
CA THR A 227 -10.92 18.10 7.94
C THR A 227 -10.20 16.90 7.33
N THR A 228 -10.45 16.63 6.05
CA THR A 228 -9.81 15.51 5.34
C THR A 228 -8.54 15.91 4.62
N CYS A 229 -8.32 17.23 4.42
CA CYS A 229 -7.31 17.81 3.54
C CYS A 229 -7.41 17.27 2.11
N GLN A 230 -8.63 17.28 1.59
CA GLN A 230 -8.98 16.83 0.24
C GLN A 230 -10.04 17.74 -0.37
N TYR A 231 -10.17 17.73 -1.68
CA TYR A 231 -11.33 18.34 -2.34
C TYR A 231 -12.52 17.39 -2.25
N TYR A 232 -13.60 17.90 -1.66
CA TYR A 232 -14.89 17.21 -1.53
C TYR A 232 -15.89 17.73 -2.57
N GLY A 233 -16.67 16.81 -3.14
CA GLY A 233 -17.77 17.13 -4.01
C GLY A 233 -18.97 16.22 -3.81
N GLU A 234 -20.15 16.74 -4.12
CA GLU A 234 -21.40 15.99 -4.04
C GLU A 234 -22.36 16.36 -5.18
N ALA A 235 -23.24 15.42 -5.55
CA ALA A 235 -24.24 15.64 -6.58
C ALA A 235 -25.49 14.77 -6.40
N GLN A 236 -26.64 15.28 -6.87
CA GLN A 236 -27.86 14.49 -7.03
C GLN A 236 -28.01 14.12 -8.50
N ILE A 237 -27.90 12.82 -8.83
CA ILE A 237 -27.98 12.34 -10.21
C ILE A 237 -28.94 11.14 -10.28
N GLY A 238 -29.98 11.25 -11.11
CA GLY A 238 -30.91 10.13 -11.36
C GLY A 238 -31.64 9.62 -10.12
N GLY A 239 -31.81 10.46 -9.09
CA GLY A 239 -32.47 10.08 -7.83
C GLY A 239 -31.53 9.51 -6.77
N ALA A 240 -30.25 9.34 -7.06
CA ALA A 240 -29.22 8.92 -6.12
C ALA A 240 -28.35 10.13 -5.70
N TYR A 241 -27.81 10.06 -4.47
CA TYR A 241 -26.88 11.03 -3.93
C TYR A 241 -25.46 10.52 -4.05
N TYR A 242 -24.58 11.31 -4.64
CA TYR A 242 -23.17 10.96 -4.86
C TYR A 242 -22.27 11.86 -4.03
N GLN A 243 -21.17 11.27 -3.50
CA GLN A 243 -20.14 11.97 -2.75
C GLN A 243 -18.76 11.46 -3.19
N ILE A 244 -17.77 12.35 -3.21
CA ILE A 244 -16.39 12.00 -3.59
C ILE A 244 -15.40 12.89 -2.82
N TRP A 245 -14.30 12.31 -2.36
CA TRP A 245 -13.12 12.97 -1.82
C TRP A 245 -11.96 12.71 -2.76
N ILE A 246 -11.43 13.76 -3.41
CA ILE A 246 -10.45 13.62 -4.49
C ILE A 246 -9.03 13.52 -3.91
N GLU A 247 -8.28 12.51 -4.37
CA GLU A 247 -6.83 12.51 -4.26
C GLU A 247 -6.22 13.24 -5.46
N GLU A 248 -5.40 14.25 -5.18
CA GLU A 248 -4.74 15.08 -6.17
C GLU A 248 -3.49 15.76 -5.56
N GLU A 249 -2.89 16.71 -6.25
CA GLU A 249 -1.58 17.27 -5.89
C GLU A 249 -1.52 17.84 -4.47
N GLU A 250 -2.53 18.61 -4.05
CA GLU A 250 -2.55 19.29 -2.74
C GLU A 250 -2.76 18.31 -1.58
N SER A 251 -3.64 17.31 -1.76
CA SER A 251 -3.88 16.26 -0.77
C SER A 251 -2.66 15.35 -0.60
N ILE A 252 -2.01 14.98 -1.70
CA ILE A 252 -0.77 14.18 -1.68
C ILE A 252 0.36 14.97 -1.01
N GLN A 253 0.55 16.26 -1.37
CA GLN A 253 1.58 17.10 -0.74
C GLN A 253 1.36 17.21 0.78
N THR A 254 0.11 17.35 1.22
CA THR A 254 -0.21 17.41 2.65
C THR A 254 0.16 16.12 3.37
N LYS A 255 -0.14 14.95 2.79
CA LYS A 255 0.26 13.65 3.33
C LYS A 255 1.78 13.48 3.39
N LEU A 256 2.50 13.90 2.33
CA LEU A 256 3.97 13.86 2.32
C LEU A 256 4.58 14.77 3.38
N ASN A 257 3.99 15.94 3.66
CA ASN A 257 4.44 16.82 4.74
C ASN A 257 4.30 16.17 6.12
N VAL A 258 3.21 15.43 6.36
CA VAL A 258 3.03 14.65 7.60
C VAL A 258 4.07 13.55 7.70
N MET A 259 4.35 12.83 6.61
CA MET A 259 5.38 11.80 6.56
C MET A 259 6.78 12.36 6.86
N GLN A 260 7.12 13.50 6.27
CA GLN A 260 8.39 14.21 6.53
C GLN A 260 8.50 14.64 8.00
N SER A 261 7.43 15.20 8.57
CA SER A 261 7.39 15.63 9.98
C SER A 261 7.59 14.46 10.95
N ASN A 262 7.16 13.26 10.60
CA ASN A 262 7.34 12.05 11.38
C ASN A 262 8.62 11.27 11.04
N GLN A 263 9.44 11.78 10.11
CA GLN A 263 10.73 11.20 9.70
C GLN A 263 10.65 9.74 9.23
N VAL A 264 9.56 9.38 8.54
CA VAL A 264 9.41 8.01 8.03
C VAL A 264 10.40 7.73 6.91
N ALA A 265 10.76 6.45 6.72
CA ALA A 265 11.77 5.98 5.77
C ALA A 265 11.44 6.29 4.31
N GLY A 266 10.17 6.39 3.97
CA GLY A 266 9.77 6.61 2.59
C GLY A 266 8.27 6.59 2.35
N VAL A 267 7.92 6.74 1.08
CA VAL A 267 6.56 6.68 0.56
C VAL A 267 6.41 5.48 -0.37
N ALA A 268 5.32 4.74 -0.23
CA ALA A 268 4.82 3.80 -1.22
C ALA A 268 3.49 4.32 -1.78
N ALA A 269 2.99 3.73 -2.86
CA ALA A 269 1.71 4.12 -3.43
C ALA A 269 0.94 2.92 -3.98
N TRP A 270 -0.33 2.88 -3.77
CA TRP A 270 -1.23 1.91 -4.37
C TRP A 270 -2.22 2.63 -5.32
N LYS A 271 -2.16 2.38 -6.63
CA LYS A 271 -1.13 1.61 -7.32
C LYS A 271 -0.68 2.34 -8.59
N LEU A 272 0.47 1.95 -9.09
CA LEU A 272 1.01 2.44 -10.36
C LEU A 272 -0.01 2.30 -11.49
N GLY A 273 -0.19 3.37 -12.27
CA GLY A 273 -1.18 3.49 -13.35
C GLY A 273 -2.51 4.13 -12.94
N PHE A 274 -2.71 4.44 -11.64
CA PHE A 274 -3.88 5.15 -11.14
C PHE A 274 -3.63 6.65 -10.95
N GLU A 275 -2.36 7.04 -10.91
CA GLU A 275 -1.93 8.41 -10.66
C GLU A 275 -2.09 9.33 -11.87
N LYS A 276 -2.13 10.63 -11.57
CA LYS A 276 -1.84 11.68 -12.55
C LYS A 276 -0.32 11.84 -12.70
N PRO A 277 0.20 12.16 -13.90
CA PRO A 277 1.64 12.33 -14.09
C PRO A 277 2.29 13.39 -13.20
N GLU A 278 1.54 14.43 -12.82
CA GLU A 278 1.99 15.55 -11.98
C GLU A 278 2.38 15.12 -10.56
N ILE A 279 1.75 14.09 -10.03
CA ILE A 279 2.00 13.56 -8.68
C ILE A 279 3.46 13.13 -8.50
N TRP A 280 4.08 12.61 -9.56
CA TRP A 280 5.48 12.16 -9.49
C TRP A 280 6.47 13.28 -9.20
N GLN A 281 6.19 14.50 -9.64
CA GLN A 281 7.07 15.65 -9.36
C GLN A 281 7.04 15.98 -7.84
N ILE A 282 5.90 15.84 -7.20
CA ILE A 282 5.71 16.09 -5.77
C ILE A 282 6.42 15.01 -4.95
N ILE A 283 6.23 13.73 -5.32
CA ILE A 283 6.91 12.61 -4.67
C ILE A 283 8.43 12.71 -4.85
N TYR A 284 8.90 13.06 -6.05
CA TYR A 284 10.33 13.25 -6.32
C TYR A 284 10.93 14.38 -5.48
N ALA A 285 10.22 15.49 -5.32
CA ALA A 285 10.66 16.59 -4.47
C ALA A 285 10.76 16.15 -3.00
N TYR A 286 9.79 15.38 -2.51
CA TYR A 286 9.81 14.81 -1.15
C TYR A 286 11.01 13.88 -0.93
N GLN A 287 11.35 13.03 -1.89
CA GLN A 287 12.51 12.11 -1.78
C GLN A 287 13.87 12.83 -1.70
N ASN A 288 13.95 14.06 -2.17
CA ASN A 288 15.18 14.85 -2.24
C ASN A 288 15.21 16.04 -1.25
N SER A 289 14.27 16.06 -0.28
CA SER A 289 14.15 17.12 0.74
C SER A 289 14.77 16.78 2.14
#